data_103b3d06a4d34eb672d22893935739d1
#
_entry.id   103b3d06a4d34eb672d22893935739d1
#
_cell.length_a   1.000
_cell.length_b   1.000
_cell.length_c   1.000
_cell.angle_alpha   90.00
_cell.angle_beta   90.00
_cell.angle_gamma   90.00
#
_symmetry.space_group_name_H-M   'P 1'
#
loop_
_entity.id
_entity.type
_entity.pdbx_description
1 polymer ?
#
loop_
_entity_poly.entity_id
_entity_poly.type
_entity_poly.pdbx_seq_one_letter_code
_entity_poly.pdbx_strand_id
1 'polypeptide(L)'
;MTKTLLITNDYPPRPGGIQSYLETYLAYLDPEDVAVLASTFRGSDSTDYDDTRPYLVERVPTEMLLPTPELAARARRLVSDFGASTVWFGAAAPLAAMAPVLRQGPVERIVASTHGHEVGWSMLPGSRQVLRLIGESTDAVTYVSDYTRRRFAAAFGPHARLVHQPGGVDTARFRPDPVRRRAIRERYGVADREVIVCLSRLVPRKGQDALIRSLPEIARRVPGAVLVVVGGGPYRRTLEGLARRHGVSDRVIFTGRIPADEIVDHHRMADVFAMPCRTRGGGLDVEGLGIVYLEASACGVPVVAGRSGGAPETVVDGSTGLVVDGTSDGEIVEAVAGLLSDRPRASAMGVRGRSWVLGSWRWEDLARDMRRVLSGD
;
A
#
# COMPACT_ATOMS: atom_id res chain seq x y z
N MET A 1 -10.06 12.49 -24.82
CA MET A 1 -9.63 11.39 -23.91
C MET A 1 -10.86 10.69 -23.36
N THR A 2 -10.73 9.51 -22.79
CA THR A 2 -11.85 8.70 -22.31
C THR A 2 -12.34 9.20 -20.98
N LYS A 3 -13.56 9.73 -20.87
CA LYS A 3 -14.13 10.18 -19.61
C LYS A 3 -14.45 9.00 -18.70
N THR A 4 -13.96 9.07 -17.46
CA THR A 4 -13.97 7.98 -16.49
C THR A 4 -14.76 8.36 -15.24
N LEU A 5 -15.73 7.53 -14.85
CA LEU A 5 -16.40 7.59 -13.56
C LEU A 5 -15.75 6.58 -12.59
N LEU A 6 -15.08 7.07 -11.54
CA LEU A 6 -14.64 6.25 -10.43
C LEU A 6 -15.79 6.03 -9.43
N ILE A 7 -16.07 4.77 -9.06
CA ILE A 7 -17.04 4.42 -8.02
C ILE A 7 -16.31 3.69 -6.89
N THR A 8 -16.36 4.24 -5.66
CA THR A 8 -15.57 3.68 -4.56
C THR A 8 -16.11 3.97 -3.16
N ASN A 9 -15.89 3.04 -2.24
CA ASN A 9 -16.02 3.25 -0.80
C ASN A 9 -14.75 3.86 -0.16
N ASP A 10 -13.64 3.75 -0.89
CA ASP A 10 -12.33 4.08 -0.38
C ASP A 10 -11.83 5.39 -1.02
N TYR A 11 -12.36 6.52 -0.52
CA TYR A 11 -11.97 7.84 -1.00
C TYR A 11 -11.61 8.77 0.17
N PRO A 12 -10.61 9.66 0.01
CA PRO A 12 -10.30 10.66 1.03
C PRO A 12 -11.52 11.54 1.39
N PRO A 13 -11.54 12.15 2.59
CA PRO A 13 -10.47 12.26 3.59
C PRO A 13 -10.29 11.03 4.50
N ARG A 14 -10.99 9.93 4.26
CA ARG A 14 -10.78 8.68 4.97
C ARG A 14 -9.32 8.21 4.75
N PRO A 15 -8.53 8.00 5.82
CA PRO A 15 -7.13 7.59 5.67
C PRO A 15 -7.01 6.09 5.36
N GLY A 16 -6.15 5.73 4.42
CA GLY A 16 -5.86 4.32 4.09
C GLY A 16 -5.03 4.15 2.83
N GLY A 17 -4.52 2.95 2.63
CA GLY A 17 -3.67 2.63 1.47
C GLY A 17 -4.44 2.63 0.14
N ILE A 18 -5.71 2.18 0.14
CA ILE A 18 -6.56 2.20 -1.07
C ILE A 18 -6.89 3.64 -1.44
N GLN A 19 -7.22 4.48 -0.46
CA GLN A 19 -7.51 5.90 -0.64
C GLN A 19 -6.32 6.61 -1.29
N SER A 20 -5.12 6.44 -0.74
CA SER A 20 -3.90 7.03 -1.32
C SER A 20 -3.58 6.49 -2.71
N TYR A 21 -3.82 5.19 -2.95
CA TYR A 21 -3.67 4.57 -4.26
C TYR A 21 -4.58 5.24 -5.31
N LEU A 22 -5.88 5.34 -5.01
CA LEU A 22 -6.86 5.94 -5.92
C LEU A 22 -6.57 7.43 -6.15
N GLU A 23 -6.35 8.20 -5.07
CA GLU A 23 -6.04 9.63 -5.15
C GLU A 23 -4.80 9.88 -6.01
N THR A 24 -3.76 9.07 -5.84
CA THR A 24 -2.55 9.24 -6.63
C THR A 24 -2.79 8.94 -8.11
N TYR A 25 -3.51 7.87 -8.47
CA TYR A 25 -3.84 7.63 -9.86
C TYR A 25 -4.70 8.75 -10.47
N LEU A 26 -5.69 9.26 -9.73
CA LEU A 26 -6.53 10.37 -10.18
C LEU A 26 -5.70 11.64 -10.46
N ALA A 27 -4.64 11.90 -9.68
CA ALA A 27 -3.76 13.04 -9.90
C ALA A 27 -2.97 12.99 -11.22
N TYR A 28 -2.90 11.82 -11.86
CA TYR A 28 -2.28 11.64 -13.18
C TYR A 28 -3.29 11.60 -14.34
N LEU A 29 -4.60 11.68 -14.07
CA LEU A 29 -5.64 11.81 -15.08
C LEU A 29 -5.94 13.28 -15.32
N ASP A 30 -6.49 13.59 -16.50
CA ASP A 30 -6.97 14.94 -16.77
C ASP A 30 -8.22 15.21 -15.90
N PRO A 31 -8.24 16.27 -15.11
CA PRO A 31 -9.39 16.57 -14.26
C PRO A 31 -10.73 16.68 -15.00
N GLU A 32 -10.73 17.14 -16.25
CA GLU A 32 -11.94 17.25 -17.07
C GLU A 32 -12.48 15.89 -17.53
N ASP A 33 -11.64 14.85 -17.48
CA ASP A 33 -11.99 13.49 -17.87
C ASP A 33 -12.36 12.59 -16.67
N VAL A 34 -12.47 13.14 -15.45
CA VAL A 34 -12.71 12.38 -14.22
C VAL A 34 -13.93 12.87 -13.47
N ALA A 35 -14.77 11.92 -13.04
CA ALA A 35 -15.76 12.11 -11.99
C ALA A 35 -15.66 10.99 -10.95
N VAL A 36 -16.00 11.29 -9.70
CA VAL A 36 -15.93 10.37 -8.57
C VAL A 36 -17.30 10.24 -7.90
N LEU A 37 -17.78 9.02 -7.74
CA LEU A 37 -18.94 8.67 -6.91
C LEU A 37 -18.46 7.91 -5.68
N ALA A 38 -18.53 8.54 -4.50
CA ALA A 38 -17.97 7.98 -3.27
C ALA A 38 -18.96 7.96 -2.11
N SER A 39 -18.68 7.10 -1.10
CA SER A 39 -19.36 7.14 0.21
C SER A 39 -18.90 8.34 1.04
N THR A 40 -19.70 8.70 2.04
CA THR A 40 -19.27 9.61 3.11
C THR A 40 -18.51 8.86 4.19
N PHE A 41 -17.78 9.59 5.04
CA PHE A 41 -17.05 9.02 6.17
C PHE A 41 -17.43 9.74 7.46
N ARG A 42 -17.89 9.00 8.48
CA ARG A 42 -18.29 9.58 9.78
C ARG A 42 -17.15 10.36 10.43
N GLY A 43 -17.49 11.56 10.91
CA GLY A 43 -16.55 12.40 11.67
C GLY A 43 -15.58 13.21 10.81
N SER A 44 -15.74 13.23 9.50
CA SER A 44 -15.08 14.19 8.61
C SER A 44 -16.11 14.95 7.80
N ASP A 45 -15.99 16.27 7.77
CA ASP A 45 -16.61 17.06 6.73
C ASP A 45 -15.81 16.80 5.43
N SER A 46 -16.41 16.06 4.51
CA SER A 46 -15.79 15.77 3.22
C SER A 46 -15.90 16.93 2.25
N THR A 47 -16.75 17.92 2.56
CA THR A 47 -17.02 19.07 1.69
C THR A 47 -15.75 19.87 1.45
N ASP A 48 -15.04 20.26 2.52
CA ASP A 48 -13.78 21.01 2.39
C ASP A 48 -12.74 20.27 1.54
N TYR A 49 -12.70 18.94 1.67
CA TYR A 49 -11.78 18.13 0.86
C TYR A 49 -12.21 18.09 -0.60
N ASP A 50 -13.51 17.85 -0.86
CA ASP A 50 -14.06 17.70 -2.21
C ASP A 50 -13.96 19.01 -3.00
N ASP A 51 -14.19 20.16 -2.34
CA ASP A 51 -14.07 21.50 -2.93
C ASP A 51 -12.66 21.86 -3.38
N THR A 52 -11.63 21.17 -2.82
CA THR A 52 -10.24 21.34 -3.28
C THR A 52 -9.87 20.45 -4.47
N ARG A 53 -10.76 19.57 -4.93
CA ARG A 53 -10.46 18.68 -6.06
C ARG A 53 -10.74 19.40 -7.39
N PRO A 54 -9.88 19.19 -8.39
CA PRO A 54 -10.06 19.82 -9.71
C PRO A 54 -11.08 19.08 -10.60
N TYR A 55 -11.75 18.04 -10.09
CA TYR A 55 -12.72 17.19 -10.79
C TYR A 55 -14.00 17.02 -9.96
N LEU A 56 -15.06 16.57 -10.61
CA LEU A 56 -16.36 16.37 -9.97
C LEU A 56 -16.31 15.24 -8.92
N VAL A 57 -16.74 15.53 -7.69
CA VAL A 57 -16.94 14.55 -6.63
C VAL A 57 -18.40 14.58 -6.18
N GLU A 58 -19.08 13.45 -6.31
CA GLU A 58 -20.43 13.25 -5.80
C GLU A 58 -20.42 12.27 -4.63
N ARG A 59 -20.92 12.70 -3.46
CA ARG A 59 -21.01 11.85 -2.27
C ARG A 59 -22.41 11.28 -2.09
N VAL A 60 -22.48 10.00 -1.77
CA VAL A 60 -23.68 9.35 -1.27
C VAL A 60 -23.66 9.42 0.26
N PRO A 61 -24.75 9.87 0.92
CA PRO A 61 -24.78 10.06 2.38
C PRO A 61 -24.88 8.70 3.13
N THR A 62 -23.92 7.84 2.90
CA THR A 62 -23.76 6.52 3.53
C THR A 62 -22.30 6.22 3.75
N GLU A 63 -21.97 5.50 4.82
CA GLU A 63 -20.59 5.08 5.11
C GLU A 63 -20.09 3.95 4.21
N MET A 64 -21.02 3.22 3.58
CA MET A 64 -20.72 2.10 2.70
C MET A 64 -21.71 2.06 1.54
N LEU A 65 -21.19 2.20 0.33
CA LEU A 65 -21.94 1.91 -0.89
C LEU A 65 -22.10 0.39 -1.01
N LEU A 66 -23.31 -0.03 -1.33
CA LEU A 66 -23.63 -1.41 -1.69
C LEU A 66 -24.21 -1.45 -3.11
N PRO A 67 -24.06 -2.54 -3.86
CA PRO A 67 -24.56 -2.68 -5.23
C PRO A 67 -26.10 -2.80 -5.26
N THR A 68 -26.79 -1.70 -4.90
CA THR A 68 -28.27 -1.61 -4.90
C THR A 68 -28.78 -1.02 -6.20
N PRO A 69 -30.09 -1.26 -6.54
CA PRO A 69 -30.72 -0.63 -7.70
C PRO A 69 -30.65 0.90 -7.66
N GLU A 70 -30.77 1.51 -6.47
CA GLU A 70 -30.71 2.97 -6.27
C GLU A 70 -29.33 3.51 -6.59
N LEU A 71 -28.26 2.83 -6.11
CA LEU A 71 -26.89 3.22 -6.42
C LEU A 71 -26.59 3.04 -7.91
N ALA A 72 -27.03 1.94 -8.51
CA ALA A 72 -26.87 1.70 -9.94
C ALA A 72 -27.59 2.78 -10.79
N ALA A 73 -28.81 3.18 -10.41
CA ALA A 73 -29.55 4.27 -11.08
C ALA A 73 -28.82 5.61 -10.93
N ARG A 74 -28.25 5.90 -9.76
CA ARG A 74 -27.45 7.11 -9.51
C ARG A 74 -26.17 7.13 -10.35
N ALA A 75 -25.44 6.00 -10.38
CA ALA A 75 -24.25 5.86 -11.20
C ALA A 75 -24.57 6.04 -12.70
N ARG A 76 -25.68 5.45 -13.19
CA ARG A 76 -26.10 5.64 -14.59
C ARG A 76 -26.44 7.09 -14.93
N ARG A 77 -27.11 7.82 -14.04
CA ARG A 77 -27.35 9.27 -14.23
C ARG A 77 -26.03 10.01 -14.33
N LEU A 78 -25.11 9.77 -13.39
CA LEU A 78 -23.81 10.46 -13.40
C LEU A 78 -22.98 10.10 -14.62
N VAL A 79 -23.00 8.84 -15.08
CA VAL A 79 -22.41 8.43 -16.37
C VAL A 79 -22.96 9.25 -17.53
N SER A 80 -24.29 9.41 -17.61
CA SER A 80 -24.95 10.17 -18.68
C SER A 80 -24.63 11.66 -18.60
N ASP A 81 -24.76 12.26 -17.41
CA ASP A 81 -24.62 13.70 -17.20
C ASP A 81 -23.18 14.18 -17.40
N PHE A 82 -22.21 13.37 -16.95
CA PHE A 82 -20.77 13.63 -17.15
C PHE A 82 -20.28 13.22 -18.54
N GLY A 83 -20.99 12.31 -19.22
CA GLY A 83 -20.59 11.72 -20.49
C GLY A 83 -19.47 10.69 -20.36
N ALA A 84 -19.45 9.93 -19.26
CA ALA A 84 -18.43 8.90 -19.04
C ALA A 84 -18.66 7.70 -19.97
N SER A 85 -17.61 7.28 -20.68
CA SER A 85 -17.59 6.01 -21.44
C SER A 85 -16.87 4.89 -20.69
N THR A 86 -16.11 5.22 -19.66
CA THR A 86 -15.45 4.25 -18.78
C THR A 86 -15.95 4.34 -17.34
N VAL A 87 -16.22 3.19 -16.73
CA VAL A 87 -16.45 3.07 -15.28
C VAL A 87 -15.28 2.35 -14.65
N TRP A 88 -14.71 2.94 -13.61
CA TRP A 88 -13.66 2.36 -12.79
C TRP A 88 -14.18 2.11 -11.38
N PHE A 89 -14.26 0.84 -10.97
CA PHE A 89 -14.52 0.49 -9.58
C PHE A 89 -13.21 0.50 -8.78
N GLY A 90 -13.10 1.42 -7.83
CA GLY A 90 -11.90 1.59 -7.00
C GLY A 90 -11.60 0.38 -6.10
N ALA A 91 -12.63 -0.42 -5.77
CA ALA A 91 -12.52 -1.75 -5.19
C ALA A 91 -13.52 -2.68 -5.87
N ALA A 92 -13.05 -3.85 -6.35
CA ALA A 92 -13.86 -4.74 -7.17
C ALA A 92 -15.10 -5.26 -6.42
N ALA A 93 -14.90 -5.86 -5.26
CA ALA A 93 -16.00 -6.41 -4.47
C ALA A 93 -16.42 -5.45 -3.33
N PRO A 94 -17.71 -5.22 -3.13
CA PRO A 94 -18.86 -5.78 -3.89
C PRO A 94 -19.33 -4.91 -5.07
N LEU A 95 -18.82 -3.67 -5.24
CA LEU A 95 -19.43 -2.64 -6.08
C LEU A 95 -19.44 -2.99 -7.57
N ALA A 96 -18.42 -3.69 -8.07
CA ALA A 96 -18.36 -4.06 -9.48
C ALA A 96 -19.39 -5.15 -9.87
N ALA A 97 -20.17 -5.70 -8.92
CA ALA A 97 -21.35 -6.49 -9.23
C ALA A 97 -22.44 -5.71 -9.98
N MET A 98 -22.37 -4.35 -9.98
CA MET A 98 -23.24 -3.50 -10.79
C MET A 98 -22.82 -3.42 -12.27
N ALA A 99 -21.68 -3.98 -12.66
CA ALA A 99 -21.16 -3.89 -14.03
C ALA A 99 -22.18 -4.29 -15.11
N PRO A 100 -22.95 -5.39 -14.99
CA PRO A 100 -23.95 -5.76 -15.99
C PRO A 100 -25.05 -4.70 -16.21
N VAL A 101 -25.44 -3.99 -15.13
CA VAL A 101 -26.45 -2.94 -15.19
C VAL A 101 -25.89 -1.66 -15.83
N LEU A 102 -24.64 -1.31 -15.52
CA LEU A 102 -24.00 -0.13 -16.10
C LEU A 102 -23.68 -0.33 -17.58
N ARG A 103 -23.39 -1.56 -18.00
CA ARG A 103 -23.14 -1.92 -19.41
C ARG A 103 -24.36 -1.70 -20.33
N GLN A 104 -25.55 -1.63 -19.77
CA GLN A 104 -26.79 -1.35 -20.55
C GLN A 104 -26.92 0.12 -20.98
N GLY A 105 -26.00 0.99 -20.57
CA GLY A 105 -25.94 2.42 -20.93
C GLY A 105 -24.81 2.72 -21.93
N PRO A 106 -24.34 3.97 -21.96
CA PRO A 106 -23.28 4.41 -22.86
C PRO A 106 -21.86 3.95 -22.42
N VAL A 107 -21.79 3.10 -21.41
CA VAL A 107 -20.50 2.61 -20.87
C VAL A 107 -19.88 1.58 -21.83
N GLU A 108 -18.77 1.95 -22.40
CA GLU A 108 -18.00 1.11 -23.33
C GLU A 108 -16.99 0.23 -22.59
N ARG A 109 -16.52 0.68 -21.43
CA ARG A 109 -15.47 0.02 -20.68
C ARG A 109 -15.70 0.01 -19.18
N ILE A 110 -15.45 -1.13 -18.54
CA ILE A 110 -15.55 -1.31 -17.09
C ILE A 110 -14.28 -1.94 -16.55
N VAL A 111 -13.63 -1.25 -15.63
CA VAL A 111 -12.42 -1.69 -14.94
C VAL A 111 -12.70 -1.84 -13.44
N ALA A 112 -12.18 -2.88 -12.81
CA ALA A 112 -12.31 -3.10 -11.37
C ALA A 112 -10.95 -3.33 -10.72
N SER A 113 -10.60 -2.57 -9.68
CA SER A 113 -9.34 -2.73 -8.96
C SER A 113 -9.46 -3.67 -7.77
N THR A 114 -8.45 -4.50 -7.53
CA THR A 114 -8.36 -5.35 -6.34
C THR A 114 -7.19 -4.95 -5.47
N HIS A 115 -7.35 -5.04 -4.15
CA HIS A 115 -6.35 -4.61 -3.17
C HIS A 115 -5.96 -5.70 -2.17
N GLY A 116 -6.42 -6.94 -2.39
CA GLY A 116 -6.11 -8.11 -1.58
C GLY A 116 -7.23 -8.57 -0.65
N HIS A 117 -8.23 -7.72 -0.33
CA HIS A 117 -9.39 -8.17 0.47
C HIS A 117 -10.27 -9.17 -0.28
N GLU A 118 -10.20 -9.23 -1.61
CA GLU A 118 -10.85 -10.20 -2.48
C GLU A 118 -10.37 -11.64 -2.21
N VAL A 119 -9.22 -11.82 -1.59
CA VAL A 119 -8.76 -13.14 -1.13
C VAL A 119 -9.79 -13.77 -0.18
N GLY A 120 -10.31 -12.99 0.79
CA GLY A 120 -11.39 -13.47 1.66
C GLY A 120 -12.66 -13.81 0.90
N TRP A 121 -13.03 -12.99 -0.08
CA TRP A 121 -14.21 -13.24 -0.95
C TRP A 121 -14.06 -14.51 -1.78
N SER A 122 -12.86 -14.85 -2.23
CA SER A 122 -12.62 -16.06 -3.02
C SER A 122 -12.78 -17.38 -2.25
N MET A 123 -12.81 -17.32 -0.91
CA MET A 123 -12.84 -18.51 -0.05
C MET A 123 -14.25 -19.00 0.29
N LEU A 124 -15.28 -18.15 0.15
CA LEU A 124 -16.65 -18.49 0.49
C LEU A 124 -17.49 -18.70 -0.78
N PRO A 125 -18.37 -19.71 -0.84
CA PRO A 125 -19.11 -20.05 -2.06
C PRO A 125 -19.92 -18.88 -2.64
N GLY A 126 -20.74 -18.19 -1.81
CA GLY A 126 -21.59 -17.09 -2.27
C GLY A 126 -20.79 -15.88 -2.77
N SER A 127 -19.77 -15.46 -2.02
CA SER A 127 -18.91 -14.33 -2.44
C SER A 127 -18.04 -14.68 -3.65
N ARG A 128 -17.65 -15.95 -3.81
CA ARG A 128 -16.96 -16.43 -5.01
C ARG A 128 -17.83 -16.30 -6.27
N GLN A 129 -19.15 -16.50 -6.17
CA GLN A 129 -20.07 -16.26 -7.29
C GLN A 129 -20.14 -14.79 -7.68
N VAL A 130 -20.08 -13.87 -6.70
CA VAL A 130 -20.00 -12.43 -6.97
C VAL A 130 -18.71 -12.09 -7.70
N LEU A 131 -17.55 -12.63 -7.27
CA LEU A 131 -16.29 -12.43 -7.99
C LEU A 131 -16.34 -12.96 -9.42
N ARG A 132 -17.01 -14.11 -9.63
CA ARG A 132 -17.22 -14.69 -10.96
C ARG A 132 -18.03 -13.74 -11.86
N LEU A 133 -19.15 -13.22 -11.34
CA LEU A 133 -19.96 -12.23 -12.05
C LEU A 133 -19.14 -11.00 -12.42
N ILE A 134 -18.32 -10.48 -11.49
CA ILE A 134 -17.44 -9.33 -11.73
C ILE A 134 -16.46 -9.65 -12.85
N GLY A 135 -15.77 -10.80 -12.80
CA GLY A 135 -14.79 -11.18 -13.83
C GLY A 135 -15.40 -11.38 -15.22
N GLU A 136 -16.65 -11.81 -15.31
CA GLU A 136 -17.37 -12.00 -16.58
C GLU A 136 -17.98 -10.70 -17.12
N SER A 137 -18.13 -9.67 -16.28
CA SER A 137 -18.82 -8.41 -16.62
C SER A 137 -17.90 -7.21 -16.77
N THR A 138 -16.62 -7.36 -16.42
CA THR A 138 -15.60 -6.28 -16.52
C THR A 138 -14.62 -6.56 -17.64
N ASP A 139 -14.09 -5.50 -18.26
CA ASP A 139 -13.10 -5.60 -19.35
C ASP A 139 -11.69 -5.83 -18.80
N ALA A 140 -11.44 -5.39 -17.57
CA ALA A 140 -10.20 -5.66 -16.87
C ALA A 140 -10.42 -5.65 -15.33
N VAL A 141 -9.73 -6.56 -14.65
CA VAL A 141 -9.60 -6.57 -13.19
C VAL A 141 -8.13 -6.33 -12.85
N THR A 142 -7.82 -5.23 -12.18
CA THR A 142 -6.44 -4.95 -11.79
C THR A 142 -6.08 -5.60 -10.46
N TYR A 143 -4.81 -5.95 -10.30
CA TYR A 143 -4.30 -6.54 -9.05
C TYR A 143 -2.95 -5.92 -8.67
N VAL A 144 -2.69 -5.84 -7.35
CA VAL A 144 -1.51 -5.15 -6.81
C VAL A 144 -0.29 -6.05 -6.62
N SER A 145 -0.47 -7.37 -6.55
CA SER A 145 0.63 -8.33 -6.41
C SER A 145 0.27 -9.69 -6.99
N ASP A 146 1.27 -10.41 -7.50
CA ASP A 146 1.09 -11.78 -8.01
C ASP A 146 0.61 -12.75 -6.91
N TYR A 147 1.01 -12.51 -5.66
CA TYR A 147 0.48 -13.27 -4.54
C TYR A 147 -1.05 -13.16 -4.45
N THR A 148 -1.59 -11.95 -4.46
CA THR A 148 -3.05 -11.75 -4.39
C THR A 148 -3.73 -12.32 -5.61
N ARG A 149 -3.19 -12.10 -6.81
CA ARG A 149 -3.69 -12.68 -8.06
C ARG A 149 -3.82 -14.20 -7.98
N ARG A 150 -2.78 -14.91 -7.56
CA ARG A 150 -2.81 -16.39 -7.44
C ARG A 150 -3.89 -16.89 -6.49
N ARG A 151 -4.25 -16.11 -5.48
CA ARG A 151 -5.25 -16.49 -4.48
C ARG A 151 -6.69 -16.34 -4.98
N PHE A 152 -6.97 -15.32 -5.79
CA PHE A 152 -8.34 -15.03 -6.21
C PHE A 152 -8.62 -15.24 -7.72
N ALA A 153 -7.61 -15.39 -8.58
CA ALA A 153 -7.80 -15.47 -10.02
C ALA A 153 -8.87 -16.49 -10.46
N ALA A 154 -8.82 -17.69 -9.90
CA ALA A 154 -9.81 -18.74 -10.20
C ALA A 154 -11.25 -18.36 -9.81
N ALA A 155 -11.43 -17.45 -8.86
CA ALA A 155 -12.77 -16.99 -8.45
C ALA A 155 -13.36 -15.99 -9.45
N PHE A 156 -12.54 -15.18 -10.12
CA PHE A 156 -12.98 -14.27 -11.19
C PHE A 156 -13.33 -15.01 -12.49
N GLY A 157 -12.88 -16.25 -12.64
CA GLY A 157 -13.18 -17.10 -13.80
C GLY A 157 -12.15 -17.03 -14.91
N PRO A 158 -12.26 -17.94 -15.93
CA PRO A 158 -11.23 -18.10 -16.95
C PRO A 158 -11.18 -16.96 -17.97
N HIS A 159 -12.24 -16.16 -18.08
CA HIS A 159 -12.34 -15.07 -19.07
C HIS A 159 -11.96 -13.70 -18.47
N ALA A 160 -11.74 -13.60 -17.15
CA ALA A 160 -11.34 -12.36 -16.51
C ALA A 160 -9.93 -11.94 -16.99
N ARG A 161 -9.84 -10.75 -17.57
CA ARG A 161 -8.55 -10.13 -17.92
C ARG A 161 -7.92 -9.53 -16.67
N LEU A 162 -6.97 -10.23 -16.08
CA LEU A 162 -6.24 -9.77 -14.90
C LEU A 162 -5.01 -8.95 -15.34
N VAL A 163 -4.91 -7.69 -14.86
CA VAL A 163 -3.84 -6.76 -15.21
C VAL A 163 -3.07 -6.35 -13.96
N HIS A 164 -1.75 -6.47 -13.98
CA HIS A 164 -0.90 -6.02 -12.87
C HIS A 164 -0.86 -4.48 -12.82
N GLN A 165 -1.37 -3.91 -11.73
CA GLN A 165 -1.45 -2.49 -11.53
C GLN A 165 -1.18 -2.16 -10.06
N PRO A 166 0.08 -2.21 -9.61
CA PRO A 166 0.47 -1.92 -8.23
C PRO A 166 0.47 -0.42 -7.94
N GLY A 167 0.66 -0.06 -6.67
CA GLY A 167 1.03 1.30 -6.30
C GLY A 167 2.49 1.58 -6.61
N GLY A 168 2.79 2.82 -6.98
CA GLY A 168 4.14 3.29 -7.28
C GLY A 168 4.76 4.12 -6.15
N VAL A 169 5.91 4.72 -6.44
CA VAL A 169 6.62 5.65 -5.57
C VAL A 169 6.85 6.99 -6.29
N ASP A 170 6.59 8.08 -5.59
CA ASP A 170 7.02 9.42 -6.00
C ASP A 170 8.55 9.54 -5.77
N THR A 171 9.31 9.24 -6.81
CA THR A 171 10.78 9.20 -6.74
C THR A 171 11.43 10.59 -6.73
N ALA A 172 10.68 11.65 -6.98
CA ALA A 172 11.12 13.02 -6.79
C ALA A 172 11.10 13.40 -5.30
N ARG A 173 10.07 12.95 -4.59
CA ARG A 173 9.92 13.12 -3.14
C ARG A 173 10.77 12.12 -2.35
N PHE A 174 10.63 10.83 -2.64
CA PHE A 174 11.38 9.75 -2.00
C PHE A 174 12.75 9.59 -2.67
N ARG A 175 13.72 10.30 -2.15
CA ARG A 175 15.11 10.30 -2.63
C ARG A 175 16.09 10.51 -1.48
N PRO A 176 17.35 10.09 -1.63
CA PRO A 176 18.39 10.41 -0.66
C PRO A 176 18.51 11.92 -0.47
N ASP A 177 18.69 12.34 0.79
CA ASP A 177 18.97 13.72 1.18
C ASP A 177 19.79 13.69 2.47
N PRO A 178 21.13 13.87 2.40
CA PRO A 178 22.00 13.78 3.57
C PRO A 178 21.73 14.87 4.61
N VAL A 179 21.26 16.05 4.18
CA VAL A 179 20.96 17.16 5.09
C VAL A 179 19.72 16.84 5.92
N ARG A 180 18.65 16.43 5.26
CA ARG A 180 17.39 16.01 5.93
C ARG A 180 17.61 14.77 6.80
N ARG A 181 18.41 13.81 6.32
CA ARG A 181 18.80 12.63 7.11
C ARG A 181 19.48 13.03 8.43
N ARG A 182 20.43 13.95 8.37
CA ARG A 182 21.12 14.44 9.56
C ARG A 182 20.15 15.12 10.52
N ALA A 183 19.36 16.07 10.03
CA ALA A 183 18.41 16.84 10.84
C ALA A 183 17.39 15.94 11.58
N ILE A 184 16.82 14.94 10.91
CA ILE A 184 15.86 14.02 11.55
C ILE A 184 16.54 13.13 12.60
N ARG A 185 17.79 12.69 12.36
CA ARG A 185 18.57 11.90 13.33
C ARG A 185 18.94 12.71 14.57
N GLU A 186 19.30 13.98 14.40
CA GLU A 186 19.55 14.91 15.52
C GLU A 186 18.28 15.13 16.33
N ARG A 187 17.13 15.35 15.69
CA ARG A 187 15.80 15.49 16.34
C ARG A 187 15.47 14.32 17.26
N TYR A 188 15.84 13.10 16.89
CA TYR A 188 15.60 11.88 17.68
C TYR A 188 16.76 11.47 18.58
N GLY A 189 17.87 12.23 18.61
CA GLY A 189 19.07 11.91 19.41
C GLY A 189 19.78 10.64 18.98
N VAL A 190 19.73 10.30 17.68
CA VAL A 190 20.31 9.08 17.11
C VAL A 190 21.35 9.37 16.01
N ALA A 191 21.98 10.54 16.03
CA ALA A 191 22.93 10.98 15.00
C ALA A 191 24.07 9.97 14.79
N ASP A 192 24.64 9.46 15.88
CA ASP A 192 25.79 8.56 15.89
C ASP A 192 25.41 7.07 16.14
N ARG A 193 24.12 6.71 15.93
CA ARG A 193 23.60 5.36 16.15
C ARG A 193 23.36 4.64 14.83
N GLU A 194 23.32 3.31 14.88
CA GLU A 194 22.83 2.47 13.78
C GLU A 194 21.30 2.35 13.87
N VAL A 195 20.61 2.98 12.91
CA VAL A 195 19.16 3.17 12.97
C VAL A 195 18.42 2.15 12.14
N ILE A 196 17.61 1.32 12.81
CA ILE A 196 16.62 0.45 12.18
C ILE A 196 15.29 1.21 12.18
N VAL A 197 14.66 1.36 11.03
CA VAL A 197 13.32 1.97 10.94
C VAL A 197 12.29 0.91 10.57
N CYS A 198 11.17 0.87 11.30
CA CYS A 198 9.97 0.14 10.94
C CYS A 198 8.79 1.12 10.86
N LEU A 199 8.33 1.42 9.66
CA LEU A 199 7.26 2.37 9.40
C LEU A 199 6.02 1.65 8.92
N SER A 200 4.96 1.60 9.74
CA SER A 200 3.68 0.99 9.39
C SER A 200 2.62 1.21 10.45
N ARG A 201 1.37 0.86 10.14
CA ARG A 201 0.35 0.70 11.16
C ARG A 201 0.78 -0.35 12.20
N LEU A 202 0.60 -0.09 13.49
CA LEU A 202 0.99 -1.00 14.56
C LEU A 202 -0.07 -2.10 14.71
N VAL A 203 0.16 -3.21 14.03
CA VAL A 203 -0.64 -4.44 14.05
C VAL A 203 0.26 -5.67 13.98
N PRO A 204 -0.17 -6.82 14.55
CA PRO A 204 0.72 -7.98 14.73
C PRO A 204 1.35 -8.54 13.43
N ARG A 205 0.67 -8.43 12.28
CA ARG A 205 1.22 -8.95 11.01
C ARG A 205 2.45 -8.19 10.51
N LYS A 206 2.67 -6.95 10.97
CA LYS A 206 3.76 -6.07 10.50
C LYS A 206 5.14 -6.39 11.11
N GLY A 207 5.19 -7.25 12.16
CA GLY A 207 6.45 -7.79 12.67
C GLY A 207 7.26 -6.87 13.59
N GLN A 208 6.69 -5.74 14.07
CA GLN A 208 7.38 -4.87 15.03
C GLN A 208 7.79 -5.62 16.31
N ASP A 209 6.96 -6.56 16.75
CA ASP A 209 7.23 -7.41 17.91
C ASP A 209 8.42 -8.35 17.68
N ALA A 210 8.57 -8.89 16.47
CA ALA A 210 9.72 -9.70 16.12
C ALA A 210 11.02 -8.87 16.13
N LEU A 211 10.99 -7.64 15.60
CA LEU A 211 12.14 -6.72 15.69
C LEU A 211 12.52 -6.42 17.15
N ILE A 212 11.54 -6.19 18.03
CA ILE A 212 11.80 -5.92 19.44
C ILE A 212 12.39 -7.15 20.14
N ARG A 213 11.90 -8.37 19.85
CA ARG A 213 12.49 -9.60 20.38
C ARG A 213 13.91 -9.85 19.89
N SER A 214 14.17 -9.50 18.63
CA SER A 214 15.50 -9.66 18.00
C SER A 214 16.50 -8.59 18.46
N LEU A 215 16.03 -7.45 18.97
CA LEU A 215 16.88 -6.30 19.27
C LEU A 215 17.97 -6.55 20.31
N PRO A 216 17.79 -7.36 21.39
CA PRO A 216 18.88 -7.69 22.31
C PRO A 216 20.07 -8.33 21.60
N GLU A 217 19.83 -9.30 20.71
CA GLU A 217 20.90 -9.98 19.98
C GLU A 217 21.50 -9.09 18.88
N ILE A 218 20.69 -8.29 18.21
CA ILE A 218 21.16 -7.26 17.27
C ILE A 218 22.10 -6.28 17.99
N ALA A 219 21.69 -5.76 19.17
CA ALA A 219 22.47 -4.83 19.96
C ALA A 219 23.77 -5.45 20.55
N ARG A 220 23.79 -6.77 20.79
CA ARG A 220 25.01 -7.48 21.18
C ARG A 220 26.04 -7.48 20.05
N ARG A 221 25.61 -7.62 18.80
CA ARG A 221 26.48 -7.59 17.60
C ARG A 221 26.80 -6.18 17.14
N VAL A 222 25.86 -5.26 17.29
CA VAL A 222 25.94 -3.86 16.87
C VAL A 222 25.52 -2.98 18.07
N PRO A 223 26.46 -2.62 18.96
CA PRO A 223 26.15 -1.94 20.23
C PRO A 223 25.41 -0.59 20.07
N GLY A 224 25.62 0.08 18.95
CA GLY A 224 24.93 1.33 18.60
C GLY A 224 23.49 1.18 18.09
N ALA A 225 23.02 -0.03 17.84
CA ALA A 225 21.71 -0.25 17.22
C ALA A 225 20.54 0.30 18.04
N VAL A 226 19.65 1.01 17.34
CA VAL A 226 18.37 1.51 17.85
C VAL A 226 17.25 1.21 16.87
N LEU A 227 16.06 0.95 17.38
CA LEU A 227 14.85 0.71 16.59
C LEU A 227 13.90 1.90 16.69
N VAL A 228 13.58 2.52 15.56
CA VAL A 228 12.57 3.58 15.46
C VAL A 228 11.29 2.98 14.87
N VAL A 229 10.26 2.89 15.68
CA VAL A 229 8.93 2.37 15.30
C VAL A 229 8.02 3.55 14.97
N VAL A 230 7.77 3.73 13.68
CA VAL A 230 6.99 4.86 13.15
C VAL A 230 5.57 4.41 12.83
N GLY A 231 4.60 5.10 13.42
CA GLY A 231 3.19 4.87 13.18
C GLY A 231 2.35 4.67 14.43
N GLY A 232 1.04 4.57 14.23
CA GLY A 232 0.05 4.34 15.28
C GLY A 232 -0.73 3.04 15.07
N GLY A 233 -1.34 2.54 16.14
CA GLY A 233 -2.20 1.36 16.05
C GLY A 233 -2.46 0.68 17.39
N PRO A 234 -3.42 -0.26 17.43
CA PRO A 234 -3.85 -0.90 18.68
C PRO A 234 -2.75 -1.74 19.35
N TYR A 235 -1.72 -2.15 18.59
CA TYR A 235 -0.65 -3.01 19.09
C TYR A 235 0.41 -2.25 19.91
N ARG A 236 0.34 -0.91 20.00
CA ARG A 236 1.34 -0.04 20.66
C ARG A 236 1.67 -0.48 22.08
N ARG A 237 0.64 -0.63 22.94
CA ARG A 237 0.84 -1.01 24.36
C ARG A 237 1.53 -2.36 24.52
N THR A 238 1.22 -3.31 23.64
CA THR A 238 1.85 -4.64 23.62
C THR A 238 3.34 -4.51 23.25
N LEU A 239 3.68 -3.70 22.25
CA LEU A 239 5.06 -3.47 21.84
C LEU A 239 5.90 -2.79 22.92
N GLU A 240 5.37 -1.78 23.59
CA GLU A 240 6.03 -1.13 24.74
C GLU A 240 6.28 -2.11 25.89
N GLY A 241 5.27 -2.95 26.20
CA GLY A 241 5.43 -4.03 27.18
C GLY A 241 6.49 -5.04 26.78
N LEU A 242 6.61 -5.34 25.49
CA LEU A 242 7.62 -6.25 24.96
C LEU A 242 9.03 -5.66 25.10
N ALA A 243 9.21 -4.38 24.74
CA ALA A 243 10.49 -3.68 24.89
C ALA A 243 10.98 -3.69 26.35
N ARG A 244 10.08 -3.47 27.31
CA ARG A 244 10.42 -3.59 28.74
C ARG A 244 10.85 -5.02 29.12
N ARG A 245 10.09 -6.05 28.71
CA ARG A 245 10.40 -7.44 29.03
C ARG A 245 11.74 -7.91 28.48
N HIS A 246 12.14 -7.39 27.32
CA HIS A 246 13.43 -7.72 26.70
C HIS A 246 14.56 -6.77 27.09
N GLY A 247 14.33 -5.80 28.01
CA GLY A 247 15.36 -4.90 28.50
C GLY A 247 15.91 -3.92 27.45
N VAL A 248 15.10 -3.58 26.43
CA VAL A 248 15.55 -2.73 25.30
C VAL A 248 14.75 -1.43 25.18
N SER A 249 14.07 -1.01 26.24
CA SER A 249 13.22 0.19 26.22
C SER A 249 14.01 1.46 25.86
N ASP A 250 15.28 1.54 26.23
CA ASP A 250 16.22 2.63 25.92
C ASP A 250 16.71 2.62 24.48
N ARG A 251 16.44 1.54 23.74
CA ARG A 251 16.82 1.33 22.34
C ARG A 251 15.64 1.35 21.37
N VAL A 252 14.40 1.55 21.85
CA VAL A 252 13.20 1.59 21.02
C VAL A 252 12.54 2.94 21.14
N ILE A 253 12.47 3.65 20.00
CA ILE A 253 11.78 4.94 19.90
C ILE A 253 10.45 4.73 19.20
N PHE A 254 9.35 5.05 19.87
CA PHE A 254 8.01 5.02 19.30
C PHE A 254 7.58 6.44 18.95
N THR A 255 7.55 6.80 17.68
CA THR A 255 7.18 8.16 17.26
C THR A 255 5.68 8.45 17.37
N GLY A 256 4.82 7.41 17.32
CA GLY A 256 3.40 7.59 17.08
C GLY A 256 3.10 7.88 15.62
N ARG A 257 1.90 8.39 15.34
CA ARG A 257 1.56 8.88 14.01
C ARG A 257 2.35 10.14 13.70
N ILE A 258 2.84 10.23 12.49
CA ILE A 258 3.58 11.39 11.98
C ILE A 258 2.79 12.03 10.83
N PRO A 259 2.99 13.31 10.54
CA PRO A 259 2.47 13.97 9.33
C PRO A 259 2.95 13.27 8.05
N ALA A 260 2.14 13.32 7.00
CA ALA A 260 2.44 12.63 5.74
C ALA A 260 3.70 13.17 5.04
N ASP A 261 3.99 14.45 5.19
CA ASP A 261 5.17 15.11 4.64
C ASP A 261 6.47 14.68 5.35
N GLU A 262 6.41 14.24 6.60
CA GLU A 262 7.55 13.74 7.37
C GLU A 262 7.91 12.27 7.07
N ILE A 263 7.04 11.50 6.38
CA ILE A 263 7.27 10.08 6.09
C ILE A 263 8.62 9.86 5.40
N VAL A 264 8.94 10.69 4.42
CA VAL A 264 10.17 10.57 3.64
C VAL A 264 11.42 10.75 4.50
N ASP A 265 11.41 11.68 5.46
CA ASP A 265 12.57 11.91 6.33
C ASP A 265 12.75 10.73 7.30
N HIS A 266 11.67 10.08 7.73
CA HIS A 266 11.76 8.87 8.55
C HIS A 266 12.33 7.69 7.76
N HIS A 267 12.09 7.57 6.46
CA HIS A 267 12.83 6.60 5.63
C HIS A 267 14.31 7.00 5.50
N ARG A 268 14.61 8.26 5.26
CA ARG A 268 15.99 8.78 5.11
C ARG A 268 16.85 8.56 6.35
N MET A 269 16.28 8.59 7.56
CA MET A 269 17.05 8.39 8.79
C MET A 269 17.60 6.97 8.96
N ALA A 270 17.03 5.98 8.28
CA ALA A 270 17.38 4.59 8.45
C ALA A 270 18.75 4.22 7.87
N ASP A 271 19.49 3.35 8.56
CA ASP A 271 20.59 2.56 8.01
C ASP A 271 20.07 1.27 7.40
N VAL A 272 18.99 0.72 8.01
CA VAL A 272 18.22 -0.42 7.50
C VAL A 272 16.74 -0.16 7.73
N PHE A 273 15.92 -0.30 6.70
CA PHE A 273 14.47 -0.38 6.85
C PHE A 273 14.06 -1.83 7.06
N ALA A 274 13.40 -2.14 8.16
CA ALA A 274 12.98 -3.51 8.45
C ALA A 274 11.51 -3.57 8.84
N MET A 275 10.71 -4.32 8.09
CA MET A 275 9.35 -4.67 8.45
C MET A 275 9.14 -6.16 8.17
N PRO A 276 9.56 -7.06 9.09
CA PRO A 276 9.47 -8.51 8.90
C PRO A 276 8.02 -8.97 9.05
N CYS A 277 7.19 -8.59 8.08
CA CYS A 277 5.78 -8.94 8.07
C CYS A 277 5.58 -10.46 7.94
N ARG A 278 4.47 -10.94 8.51
CA ARG A 278 4.13 -12.38 8.53
C ARG A 278 2.68 -12.63 8.20
N THR A 279 2.43 -13.77 7.60
CA THR A 279 1.09 -14.26 7.30
C THR A 279 0.43 -14.79 8.57
N ARG A 280 -0.85 -14.43 8.79
CA ARG A 280 -1.67 -14.84 9.93
C ARG A 280 -3.06 -15.27 9.48
N GLY A 281 -3.83 -15.86 10.40
CA GLY A 281 -5.24 -16.20 10.14
C GLY A 281 -5.44 -17.12 8.93
N GLY A 282 -4.60 -18.15 8.76
CA GLY A 282 -4.72 -19.07 7.63
C GLY A 282 -4.54 -18.41 6.25
N GLY A 283 -3.83 -17.28 6.19
CA GLY A 283 -3.58 -16.57 4.93
C GLY A 283 -4.57 -15.43 4.64
N LEU A 284 -5.42 -15.05 5.61
CA LEU A 284 -6.34 -13.93 5.49
C LEU A 284 -5.72 -12.59 5.91
N ASP A 285 -4.79 -12.62 6.87
CA ASP A 285 -4.09 -11.43 7.36
C ASP A 285 -2.66 -11.42 6.82
N VAL A 286 -2.48 -10.82 5.66
CA VAL A 286 -1.21 -10.78 4.90
C VAL A 286 -0.85 -9.35 4.50
N GLU A 287 0.40 -9.15 4.09
CA GLU A 287 0.81 -7.91 3.43
C GLU A 287 0.34 -7.91 1.96
N GLY A 288 -0.42 -6.89 1.54
CA GLY A 288 -0.93 -6.82 0.17
C GLY A 288 0.20 -6.64 -0.85
N LEU A 289 1.05 -5.63 -0.63
CA LEU A 289 2.24 -5.34 -1.43
C LEU A 289 3.37 -4.80 -0.54
N GLY A 290 3.11 -3.77 0.27
CA GLY A 290 4.11 -3.15 1.13
C GLY A 290 4.89 -2.02 0.45
N ILE A 291 4.18 -0.99 -0.01
CA ILE A 291 4.77 0.19 -0.67
C ILE A 291 5.91 0.84 0.13
N VAL A 292 5.88 0.75 1.45
CA VAL A 292 6.90 1.32 2.35
C VAL A 292 8.31 0.74 2.12
N TYR A 293 8.42 -0.48 1.61
CA TYR A 293 9.72 -1.06 1.22
C TYR A 293 10.28 -0.35 -0.01
N LEU A 294 9.42 -0.06 -0.98
CA LEU A 294 9.80 0.66 -2.20
C LEU A 294 10.13 2.13 -1.89
N GLU A 295 9.40 2.75 -0.95
CA GLU A 295 9.69 4.11 -0.45
C GLU A 295 11.07 4.18 0.22
N ALA A 296 11.40 3.20 1.07
CA ALA A 296 12.72 3.09 1.68
C ALA A 296 13.82 2.86 0.63
N SER A 297 13.60 1.93 -0.30
CA SER A 297 14.51 1.68 -1.43
C SER A 297 14.72 2.92 -2.29
N ALA A 298 13.67 3.70 -2.57
CA ALA A 298 13.76 4.97 -3.29
C ALA A 298 14.64 5.98 -2.57
N CYS A 299 14.65 5.97 -1.23
CA CYS A 299 15.56 6.77 -0.41
C CYS A 299 17.00 6.21 -0.36
N GLY A 300 17.30 5.12 -1.06
CA GLY A 300 18.61 4.49 -1.06
C GLY A 300 18.91 3.66 0.19
N VAL A 301 17.88 3.26 0.93
CA VAL A 301 17.99 2.48 2.17
C VAL A 301 17.81 1.00 1.87
N PRO A 302 18.71 0.10 2.34
CA PRO A 302 18.53 -1.33 2.21
C PRO A 302 17.35 -1.82 3.03
N VAL A 303 16.63 -2.82 2.51
CA VAL A 303 15.34 -3.26 3.03
C VAL A 303 15.43 -4.70 3.54
N VAL A 304 14.80 -4.96 4.70
CA VAL A 304 14.51 -6.32 5.20
C VAL A 304 13.00 -6.50 5.23
N ALA A 305 12.48 -7.27 4.28
CA ALA A 305 11.07 -7.56 4.13
C ALA A 305 10.70 -8.94 4.68
N GLY A 306 9.49 -9.06 5.24
CA GLY A 306 8.99 -10.37 5.67
C GLY A 306 8.39 -11.17 4.52
N ARG A 307 8.47 -12.49 4.59
CA ARG A 307 7.88 -13.43 3.62
C ARG A 307 6.36 -13.55 3.85
N SER A 308 5.63 -12.51 3.50
CA SER A 308 4.17 -12.46 3.67
C SER A 308 3.50 -11.71 2.53
N GLY A 309 2.53 -12.37 1.91
CA GLY A 309 1.75 -11.75 0.84
C GLY A 309 2.61 -11.30 -0.33
N GLY A 310 2.34 -10.08 -0.80
CA GLY A 310 3.09 -9.43 -1.87
C GLY A 310 4.40 -8.74 -1.43
N ALA A 311 4.74 -8.75 -0.13
CA ALA A 311 5.95 -8.07 0.34
C ALA A 311 7.25 -8.56 -0.35
N PRO A 312 7.46 -9.85 -0.62
CA PRO A 312 8.63 -10.31 -1.37
C PRO A 312 8.73 -9.76 -2.79
N GLU A 313 7.62 -9.34 -3.39
CA GLU A 313 7.60 -8.78 -4.75
C GLU A 313 8.17 -7.35 -4.80
N THR A 314 8.28 -6.70 -3.65
CA THR A 314 8.89 -5.36 -3.50
C THR A 314 10.39 -5.39 -3.27
N VAL A 315 11.02 -6.57 -3.34
CA VAL A 315 12.46 -6.77 -3.06
C VAL A 315 13.02 -7.80 -4.03
N VAL A 316 14.16 -7.50 -4.64
CA VAL A 316 14.99 -8.53 -5.31
C VAL A 316 15.93 -9.09 -4.26
N ASP A 317 15.58 -10.25 -3.71
CA ASP A 317 16.26 -10.87 -2.56
C ASP A 317 17.79 -11.04 -2.81
N GLY A 318 18.57 -10.64 -1.81
CA GLY A 318 20.04 -10.62 -1.89
C GLY A 318 20.62 -9.46 -2.70
N SER A 319 19.82 -8.78 -3.52
CA SER A 319 20.26 -7.68 -4.40
C SER A 319 19.81 -6.31 -3.92
N THR A 320 18.51 -6.06 -3.86
CA THR A 320 17.94 -4.76 -3.46
C THR A 320 17.51 -4.72 -2.00
N GLY A 321 17.49 -5.88 -1.35
CA GLY A 321 17.11 -6.09 0.03
C GLY A 321 17.22 -7.56 0.40
N LEU A 322 16.71 -7.92 1.57
CA LEU A 322 16.64 -9.29 2.07
C LEU A 322 15.20 -9.68 2.40
N VAL A 323 14.82 -10.91 2.09
CA VAL A 323 13.51 -11.48 2.44
C VAL A 323 13.68 -12.52 3.53
N VAL A 324 13.05 -12.29 4.69
CA VAL A 324 13.18 -13.15 5.89
C VAL A 324 11.84 -13.77 6.26
N ASP A 325 11.87 -14.88 6.98
CA ASP A 325 10.68 -15.35 7.70
C ASP A 325 10.40 -14.42 8.89
N GLY A 326 9.30 -13.65 8.84
CA GLY A 326 8.89 -12.73 9.90
C GLY A 326 8.50 -13.41 11.22
N THR A 327 8.54 -14.75 11.29
CA THR A 327 8.38 -15.55 12.52
C THR A 327 9.71 -16.05 13.09
N SER A 328 10.81 -15.93 12.34
CA SER A 328 12.16 -16.36 12.72
C SER A 328 12.98 -15.18 13.26
N ASP A 329 13.05 -15.06 14.58
CA ASP A 329 13.89 -14.03 15.21
C ASP A 329 15.37 -14.19 14.77
N GLY A 330 15.84 -15.42 14.51
CA GLY A 330 17.20 -15.70 14.01
C GLY A 330 17.46 -15.13 12.61
N GLU A 331 16.56 -15.35 11.62
CA GLU A 331 16.71 -14.76 10.28
C GLU A 331 16.69 -13.23 10.33
N ILE A 332 15.85 -12.66 11.19
CA ILE A 332 15.76 -11.19 11.38
C ILE A 332 17.08 -10.64 11.94
N VAL A 333 17.65 -11.32 12.95
CA VAL A 333 18.94 -10.92 13.54
C VAL A 333 20.04 -10.97 12.47
N GLU A 334 20.19 -12.08 11.75
CA GLU A 334 21.21 -12.25 10.72
C GLU A 334 21.09 -11.18 9.63
N ALA A 335 19.88 -10.93 9.14
CA ALA A 335 19.66 -9.93 8.09
C ALA A 335 19.96 -8.51 8.57
N VAL A 336 19.39 -8.10 9.70
CA VAL A 336 19.50 -6.73 10.20
C VAL A 336 20.92 -6.45 10.72
N ALA A 337 21.45 -7.29 11.60
CA ALA A 337 22.79 -7.08 12.14
C ALA A 337 23.86 -7.20 11.05
N GLY A 338 23.68 -8.12 10.09
CA GLY A 338 24.60 -8.27 8.95
C GLY A 338 24.67 -7.01 8.08
N LEU A 339 23.52 -6.36 7.81
CA LEU A 339 23.51 -5.10 7.06
C LEU A 339 24.06 -3.91 7.87
N LEU A 340 23.77 -3.85 9.18
CA LEU A 340 24.31 -2.78 10.03
C LEU A 340 25.83 -2.87 10.23
N SER A 341 26.39 -4.10 10.26
CA SER A 341 27.81 -4.35 10.44
C SER A 341 28.63 -4.18 9.15
N ASP A 342 28.00 -4.37 7.97
CA ASP A 342 28.67 -4.26 6.66
C ASP A 342 28.08 -3.07 5.87
N ARG A 343 28.53 -1.87 6.24
CA ARG A 343 28.08 -0.62 5.61
C ARG A 343 28.32 -0.57 4.08
N PRO A 344 29.47 -1.05 3.52
CA PRO A 344 29.64 -1.11 2.07
C PRO A 344 28.59 -1.97 1.39
N ARG A 345 28.30 -3.15 1.91
CA ARG A 345 27.25 -4.04 1.39
C ARG A 345 25.86 -3.39 1.48
N ALA A 346 25.52 -2.81 2.63
CA ALA A 346 24.25 -2.12 2.86
C ALA A 346 24.07 -0.94 1.89
N SER A 347 25.09 -0.10 1.72
CA SER A 347 25.08 1.02 0.78
C SER A 347 24.91 0.56 -0.66
N ALA A 348 25.65 -0.46 -1.11
CA ALA A 348 25.54 -1.01 -2.45
C ALA A 348 24.13 -1.60 -2.71
N MET A 349 23.54 -2.25 -1.70
CA MET A 349 22.18 -2.79 -1.75
C MET A 349 21.15 -1.65 -1.87
N GLY A 350 21.28 -0.58 -1.09
CA GLY A 350 20.42 0.61 -1.16
C GLY A 350 20.49 1.31 -2.51
N VAL A 351 21.68 1.44 -3.11
CA VAL A 351 21.87 1.99 -4.47
C VAL A 351 21.14 1.15 -5.51
N ARG A 352 21.29 -0.18 -5.48
CA ARG A 352 20.58 -1.09 -6.39
C ARG A 352 19.06 -1.03 -6.16
N GLY A 353 18.62 -0.94 -4.90
CA GLY A 353 17.22 -0.78 -4.54
C GLY A 353 16.61 0.47 -5.17
N ARG A 354 17.29 1.61 -5.05
CA ARG A 354 16.85 2.86 -5.70
C ARG A 354 16.80 2.74 -7.22
N SER A 355 17.85 2.19 -7.85
CA SER A 355 17.88 2.01 -9.30
C SER A 355 16.71 1.15 -9.79
N TRP A 356 16.39 0.09 -9.06
CA TRP A 356 15.26 -0.78 -9.37
C TRP A 356 13.91 -0.07 -9.24
N VAL A 357 13.71 0.74 -8.18
CA VAL A 357 12.48 1.54 -8.02
C VAL A 357 12.35 2.56 -9.17
N LEU A 358 13.42 3.23 -9.53
CA LEU A 358 13.45 4.18 -10.65
C LEU A 358 13.11 3.52 -12.00
N GLY A 359 13.47 2.24 -12.18
CA GLY A 359 13.21 1.51 -13.42
C GLY A 359 11.85 0.83 -13.51
N SER A 360 11.15 0.58 -12.38
CA SER A 360 9.99 -0.33 -12.39
C SER A 360 8.81 0.13 -11.52
N TRP A 361 8.97 1.12 -10.63
CA TRP A 361 7.95 1.44 -9.63
C TRP A 361 7.61 2.93 -9.55
N ARG A 362 7.89 3.70 -10.61
CA ARG A 362 7.53 5.12 -10.63
C ARG A 362 6.05 5.30 -10.87
N TRP A 363 5.43 6.22 -10.15
CA TRP A 363 4.02 6.55 -10.35
C TRP A 363 3.72 6.98 -11.78
N GLU A 364 4.62 7.75 -12.43
CA GLU A 364 4.43 8.25 -13.79
C GLU A 364 4.26 7.11 -14.80
N ASP A 365 5.06 6.05 -14.66
CA ASP A 365 5.02 4.90 -15.56
C ASP A 365 3.77 4.04 -15.30
N LEU A 366 3.50 3.73 -14.03
CA LEU A 366 2.31 2.97 -13.62
C LEU A 366 1.00 3.71 -13.94
N ALA A 367 0.99 5.04 -13.82
CA ALA A 367 -0.17 5.85 -14.19
C ALA A 367 -0.39 5.87 -15.72
N ARG A 368 0.68 5.84 -16.52
CA ARG A 368 0.57 5.68 -17.97
C ARG A 368 -0.07 4.33 -18.32
N ASP A 369 0.34 3.26 -17.65
CA ASP A 369 -0.23 1.94 -17.85
C ASP A 369 -1.68 1.87 -17.40
N MET A 370 -2.03 2.51 -16.26
CA MET A 370 -3.42 2.60 -15.82
C MET A 370 -4.31 3.37 -16.81
N ARG A 371 -3.79 4.44 -17.43
CA ARG A 371 -4.53 5.15 -18.49
C ARG A 371 -4.86 4.22 -19.65
N ARG A 372 -3.89 3.38 -20.10
CA ARG A 372 -4.15 2.37 -21.13
C ARG A 372 -5.18 1.34 -20.69
N VAL A 373 -5.14 0.92 -19.44
CA VAL A 373 -6.16 0.02 -18.89
C VAL A 373 -7.55 0.67 -18.90
N LEU A 374 -7.64 1.96 -18.62
CA LEU A 374 -8.90 2.70 -18.62
C LEU A 374 -9.40 3.04 -20.03
N SER A 375 -8.50 3.34 -20.99
CA SER A 375 -8.88 3.64 -22.37
C SER A 375 -9.13 2.39 -23.24
N GLY A 376 -8.50 1.27 -22.89
CA GLY A 376 -8.61 0.03 -23.68
C GLY A 376 -7.49 -0.17 -24.68
N ASP A 377 -6.47 0.68 -24.65
CA ASP A 377 -5.31 0.63 -25.55
C ASP A 377 -4.30 -0.46 -25.17
#